data_d5b5a452658e8372c77521ba344029c2
#
_entry.id   d5b5a452658e8372c77521ba344029c2
#
_cell.length_a   1.000
_cell.length_b   1.000
_cell.length_c   1.000
_cell.angle_alpha   90.00
_cell.angle_beta   90.00
_cell.angle_gamma   90.00
#
_symmetry.space_group_name_H-M   'P 1'
#
loop_
_entity.id
_entity.type
_entity.pdbx_description
1 polymer ?
#
loop_
_entity_poly.entity_id
_entity_poly.type
_entity_poly.pdbx_seq_one_letter_code
_entity_poly.pdbx_strand_id
1 'polypeptide(L)'
;MKRVIYSGAGLLLIALAFLLFNGLTGTLLTNARLDLTEQKLYTISEGTERILEGLQSPIELHFFYSDETAKDLVALRNYARRVEEMLRAYQRASGGKLKLHVIDPQPFSEEEDRAAEFGLQAVPLNQGGDKVYFGLAGTNAEGNTQIIPFFPLDQEEFLEYELSRLVQSLA
;
A
#
# COMPACT_ATOMS: atom_id res chain seq x y z
N MET A 1 -51.24 -11.85 8.79
CA MET A 1 -49.79 -11.58 8.81
C MET A 1 -49.38 -10.23 9.41
N LYS A 2 -50.13 -9.13 9.23
CA LYS A 2 -49.74 -7.80 9.75
C LYS A 2 -49.65 -7.67 11.29
N ARG A 3 -50.37 -8.48 12.07
CA ARG A 3 -50.40 -8.40 13.54
C ARG A 3 -49.18 -9.06 14.24
N VAL A 4 -48.45 -9.94 13.57
CA VAL A 4 -47.26 -10.61 14.15
C VAL A 4 -46.05 -9.72 14.17
N ILE A 5 -45.92 -8.82 13.17
CA ILE A 5 -44.80 -7.90 13.01
C ILE A 5 -44.74 -6.85 14.15
N TYR A 6 -45.93 -6.51 14.73
CA TYR A 6 -46.06 -5.53 15.84
C TYR A 6 -46.19 -6.17 17.21
N SER A 7 -46.02 -7.49 17.32
CA SER A 7 -45.97 -8.16 18.60
C SER A 7 -44.53 -8.14 19.14
N GLY A 8 -44.37 -8.23 20.48
CA GLY A 8 -43.03 -8.28 21.09
C GLY A 8 -42.16 -9.40 20.53
N ALA A 9 -42.73 -10.52 20.12
CA ALA A 9 -42.05 -11.61 19.46
C ALA A 9 -41.57 -11.23 18.04
N GLY A 10 -42.35 -10.42 17.29
CA GLY A 10 -41.96 -9.93 15.97
C GLY A 10 -40.77 -8.97 16.05
N LEU A 11 -40.74 -8.07 17.03
CA LEU A 11 -39.63 -7.18 17.29
C LEU A 11 -38.34 -7.93 17.69
N LEU A 12 -38.50 -8.98 18.51
CA LEU A 12 -37.37 -9.85 18.90
C LEU A 12 -36.76 -10.57 17.69
N LEU A 13 -37.60 -11.11 16.80
CA LEU A 13 -37.14 -11.76 15.56
C LEU A 13 -36.43 -10.78 14.62
N ILE A 14 -36.93 -9.56 14.48
CA ILE A 14 -36.30 -8.53 13.66
C ILE A 14 -34.92 -8.13 14.27
N ALA A 15 -34.83 -7.95 15.59
CA ALA A 15 -33.58 -7.63 16.27
C ALA A 15 -32.55 -8.76 16.12
N LEU A 16 -33.01 -10.04 16.25
CA LEU A 16 -32.13 -11.20 16.06
C LEU A 16 -31.63 -11.30 14.60
N ALA A 17 -32.52 -11.11 13.63
CA ALA A 17 -32.18 -11.10 12.20
C ALA A 17 -31.18 -9.97 11.88
N PHE A 18 -31.36 -8.79 12.47
CA PHE A 18 -30.46 -7.67 12.32
C PHE A 18 -29.04 -7.95 12.89
N LEU A 19 -28.98 -8.56 14.08
CA LEU A 19 -27.70 -8.98 14.69
C LEU A 19 -26.98 -10.03 13.87
N LEU A 20 -27.72 -11.04 13.37
CA LEU A 20 -27.16 -12.07 12.48
C LEU A 20 -26.66 -11.47 11.16
N PHE A 21 -27.46 -10.57 10.57
CA PHE A 21 -27.07 -9.88 9.35
C PHE A 21 -25.79 -9.05 9.54
N ASN A 22 -25.70 -8.25 10.61
CA ASN A 22 -24.50 -7.49 10.93
C ASN A 22 -23.28 -8.39 11.20
N GLY A 23 -23.46 -9.48 11.94
CA GLY A 23 -22.40 -10.45 12.19
C GLY A 23 -21.90 -11.11 10.91
N LEU A 24 -22.81 -11.55 10.04
CA LEU A 24 -22.46 -12.15 8.74
C LEU A 24 -21.80 -11.15 7.80
N THR A 25 -22.33 -9.93 7.75
CA THR A 25 -21.79 -8.84 6.92
C THR A 25 -20.37 -8.47 7.36
N GLY A 26 -20.12 -8.40 8.67
CA GLY A 26 -18.79 -8.13 9.23
C GLY A 26 -17.76 -9.19 8.84
N THR A 27 -18.13 -10.47 8.78
CA THR A 27 -17.20 -11.55 8.42
C THR A 27 -17.03 -11.72 6.92
N LEU A 28 -18.09 -11.53 6.12
CA LEU A 28 -18.05 -11.69 4.66
C LEU A 28 -17.46 -10.47 3.94
N LEU A 29 -17.65 -9.26 4.48
CA LEU A 29 -17.19 -8.02 3.85
C LEU A 29 -15.83 -7.52 4.37
N THR A 30 -15.17 -8.25 5.26
CA THR A 30 -13.84 -7.85 5.79
C THR A 30 -12.79 -7.69 4.68
N ASN A 31 -12.98 -8.38 3.55
CA ASN A 31 -12.10 -8.29 2.37
C ASN A 31 -12.72 -7.60 1.15
N ALA A 32 -14.00 -7.23 1.21
CA ALA A 32 -14.67 -6.53 0.10
C ALA A 32 -14.50 -5.01 0.25
N ARG A 33 -13.34 -4.49 -0.11
CA ARG A 33 -13.16 -3.05 -0.34
C ARG A 33 -13.71 -2.72 -1.72
N LEU A 34 -14.90 -2.15 -1.77
CA LEU A 34 -15.42 -1.50 -2.98
C LEU A 34 -14.68 -0.17 -3.14
N ASP A 35 -13.76 -0.14 -4.08
CA ASP A 35 -13.15 1.12 -4.53
C ASP A 35 -14.19 1.88 -5.36
N LEU A 36 -14.78 2.91 -4.74
CA LEU A 36 -15.77 3.79 -5.34
C LEU A 36 -15.11 5.03 -5.98
N THR A 37 -13.78 5.08 -6.06
CA THR A 37 -13.11 6.18 -6.76
C THR A 37 -13.28 6.01 -8.28
N GLU A 38 -13.51 7.12 -8.96
CA GLU A 38 -13.74 7.16 -10.42
C GLU A 38 -12.58 6.53 -11.22
N GLN A 39 -11.39 6.50 -10.63
CA GLN A 39 -10.14 5.98 -11.24
C GLN A 39 -9.67 4.66 -10.64
N LYS A 40 -10.44 4.02 -9.74
CA LYS A 40 -10.06 2.77 -9.04
C LYS A 40 -8.63 2.83 -8.45
N LEU A 41 -8.30 3.95 -7.83
CA LEU A 41 -6.95 4.30 -7.37
C LEU A 41 -6.29 3.28 -6.41
N TYR A 42 -7.09 2.39 -5.83
CA TYR A 42 -6.67 1.38 -4.84
C TYR A 42 -6.80 -0.05 -5.34
N THR A 43 -7.18 -0.22 -6.61
CA THR A 43 -7.33 -1.54 -7.23
C THR A 43 -6.23 -1.72 -8.26
N ILE A 44 -5.44 -2.78 -8.11
CA ILE A 44 -4.43 -3.15 -9.09
C ILE A 44 -5.09 -3.76 -10.34
N SER A 45 -4.46 -3.61 -11.50
CA SER A 45 -4.96 -4.17 -12.75
C SER A 45 -4.83 -5.70 -12.79
N GLU A 46 -5.65 -6.36 -13.60
CA GLU A 46 -5.54 -7.82 -13.83
C GLU A 46 -4.16 -8.22 -14.35
N GLY A 47 -3.47 -7.33 -15.07
CA GLY A 47 -2.10 -7.56 -15.54
C GLY A 47 -1.12 -7.66 -14.39
N THR A 48 -1.23 -6.73 -13.45
CA THR A 48 -0.42 -6.70 -12.23
C THR A 48 -0.72 -7.89 -11.32
N GLU A 49 -1.99 -8.26 -11.14
CA GLU A 49 -2.37 -9.45 -10.36
C GLU A 49 -1.69 -10.71 -10.90
N ARG A 50 -1.74 -10.93 -12.22
CA ARG A 50 -1.07 -12.07 -12.85
C ARG A 50 0.44 -12.10 -12.66
N ILE A 51 1.10 -10.94 -12.66
CA ILE A 51 2.54 -10.84 -12.37
C ILE A 51 2.81 -11.27 -10.92
N LEU A 52 2.01 -10.77 -9.97
CA LEU A 52 2.20 -11.05 -8.54
C LEU A 52 1.88 -12.50 -8.16
N GLU A 53 0.83 -13.09 -8.73
CA GLU A 53 0.49 -14.50 -8.57
C GLU A 53 1.56 -15.42 -9.15
N GLY A 54 2.17 -14.99 -10.27
CA GLY A 54 3.22 -15.73 -10.99
C GLY A 54 4.60 -15.71 -10.35
N LEU A 55 4.83 -14.93 -9.29
CA LEU A 55 6.13 -14.88 -8.60
C LEU A 55 6.56 -16.29 -8.16
N GLN A 56 7.79 -16.67 -8.44
CA GLN A 56 8.34 -17.97 -8.03
C GLN A 56 9.13 -17.88 -6.73
N SER A 57 9.81 -16.76 -6.52
CA SER A 57 10.67 -16.51 -5.38
C SER A 57 10.18 -15.35 -4.53
N PRO A 58 10.50 -15.30 -3.22
CA PRO A 58 10.16 -14.17 -2.38
C PRO A 58 10.95 -12.92 -2.78
N ILE A 59 10.25 -11.77 -2.73
CA ILE A 59 10.82 -10.44 -2.96
C ILE A 59 10.58 -9.62 -1.70
N GLU A 60 11.60 -8.91 -1.23
CA GLU A 60 11.52 -7.95 -0.15
C GLU A 60 11.51 -6.51 -0.73
N LEU A 61 10.48 -5.74 -0.40
CA LEU A 61 10.34 -4.35 -0.78
C LEU A 61 10.57 -3.46 0.45
N HIS A 62 11.47 -2.50 0.31
CA HIS A 62 11.79 -1.50 1.32
C HIS A 62 11.31 -0.14 0.80
N PHE A 63 10.19 0.32 1.31
CA PHE A 63 9.62 1.62 0.98
C PHE A 63 10.10 2.66 1.99
N PHE A 64 10.84 3.64 1.51
CA PHE A 64 11.40 4.73 2.30
C PHE A 64 10.61 6.00 2.05
N TYR A 65 10.04 6.56 3.11
CA TYR A 65 9.38 7.85 3.07
C TYR A 65 9.64 8.61 4.38
N SER A 66 10.29 9.78 4.30
CA SER A 66 10.60 10.64 5.45
C SER A 66 9.34 11.39 5.90
N ASP A 67 8.42 10.70 6.62
CA ASP A 67 7.09 11.21 6.98
C ASP A 67 7.18 12.39 7.95
N GLU A 68 8.00 12.29 9.01
CA GLU A 68 8.17 13.36 9.99
C GLU A 68 8.81 14.61 9.35
N THR A 69 9.81 14.44 8.50
CA THR A 69 10.48 15.54 7.80
C THR A 69 9.56 16.21 6.77
N ALA A 70 8.71 15.45 6.09
CA ALA A 70 7.81 15.92 5.05
C ALA A 70 6.39 16.26 5.57
N LYS A 71 6.17 16.32 6.87
CA LYS A 71 4.83 16.47 7.49
C LYS A 71 4.01 17.66 6.98
N ASP A 72 4.66 18.75 6.62
CA ASP A 72 4.01 19.97 6.13
C ASP A 72 3.77 19.96 4.61
N LEU A 73 4.30 18.96 3.89
CA LEU A 73 4.17 18.79 2.45
C LEU A 73 2.95 17.93 2.10
N VAL A 74 1.75 18.52 2.16
CA VAL A 74 0.48 17.79 2.02
C VAL A 74 0.40 16.97 0.73
N ALA A 75 0.84 17.52 -0.41
CA ALA A 75 0.79 16.82 -1.69
C ALA A 75 1.70 15.57 -1.68
N LEU A 76 2.94 15.71 -1.19
CA LEU A 76 3.90 14.61 -1.08
C LEU A 76 3.37 13.51 -0.15
N ARG A 77 2.84 13.89 1.02
CA ARG A 77 2.27 12.96 1.99
C ARG A 77 1.07 12.19 1.42
N ASN A 78 0.18 12.86 0.67
CA ASN A 78 -0.94 12.20 0.03
C ASN A 78 -0.47 11.18 -1.00
N TYR A 79 0.54 11.52 -1.79
CA TYR A 79 1.11 10.62 -2.77
C TYR A 79 1.86 9.45 -2.10
N ALA A 80 2.64 9.70 -1.04
CA ALA A 80 3.33 8.65 -0.29
C ALA A 80 2.35 7.63 0.29
N ARG A 81 1.22 8.09 0.85
CA ARG A 81 0.16 7.21 1.32
C ARG A 81 -0.43 6.36 0.18
N ARG A 82 -0.65 6.93 -1.00
CA ARG A 82 -1.11 6.19 -2.18
C ARG A 82 -0.11 5.12 -2.61
N VAL A 83 1.19 5.45 -2.63
CA VAL A 83 2.26 4.47 -2.92
C VAL A 83 2.22 3.33 -1.92
N GLU A 84 2.17 3.64 -0.62
CA GLU A 84 2.10 2.62 0.43
C GLU A 84 0.87 1.73 0.30
N GLU A 85 -0.31 2.30 0.06
CA GLU A 85 -1.55 1.54 -0.12
C GLU A 85 -1.49 0.60 -1.33
N MET A 86 -0.90 1.04 -2.44
CA MET A 86 -0.67 0.21 -3.62
C MET A 86 0.33 -0.90 -3.33
N LEU A 87 1.45 -0.63 -2.66
CA LEU A 87 2.42 -1.65 -2.24
C LEU A 87 1.79 -2.70 -1.31
N ARG A 88 0.90 -2.28 -0.40
CA ARG A 88 0.13 -3.21 0.44
C ARG A 88 -0.85 -4.05 -0.38
N ALA A 89 -1.41 -3.52 -1.48
CA ALA A 89 -2.22 -4.30 -2.41
C ALA A 89 -1.38 -5.35 -3.14
N TYR A 90 -0.18 -4.99 -3.60
CA TYR A 90 0.81 -5.92 -4.18
C TYR A 90 1.17 -7.04 -3.20
N GLN A 91 1.45 -6.70 -1.95
CA GLN A 91 1.75 -7.67 -0.91
C GLN A 91 0.61 -8.69 -0.73
N ARG A 92 -0.64 -8.23 -0.70
CA ARG A 92 -1.81 -9.12 -0.58
C ARG A 92 -1.98 -10.03 -1.80
N ALA A 93 -1.85 -9.46 -3.02
CA ALA A 93 -2.04 -10.20 -4.27
C ALA A 93 -0.94 -11.23 -4.52
N SER A 94 0.27 -11.04 -3.96
CA SER A 94 1.40 -11.96 -4.14
C SER A 94 1.28 -13.29 -3.38
N GLY A 95 0.22 -13.49 -2.58
CA GLY A 95 0.07 -14.71 -1.79
C GLY A 95 1.18 -14.91 -0.75
N GLY A 96 1.78 -13.81 -0.24
CA GLY A 96 2.84 -13.84 0.77
C GLY A 96 4.27 -13.92 0.22
N LYS A 97 4.44 -13.91 -1.09
CA LYS A 97 5.78 -13.92 -1.73
C LYS A 97 6.42 -12.53 -1.76
N LEU A 98 5.65 -11.47 -1.60
CA LEU A 98 6.15 -10.11 -1.49
C LEU A 98 6.03 -9.63 -0.05
N LYS A 99 7.16 -9.24 0.54
CA LYS A 99 7.21 -8.65 1.89
C LYS A 99 7.48 -7.17 1.77
N LEU A 100 6.68 -6.35 2.46
CA LEU A 100 6.81 -4.91 2.48
C LEU A 100 7.32 -4.42 3.83
N HIS A 101 8.40 -3.65 3.79
CA HIS A 101 8.96 -2.90 4.91
C HIS A 101 8.76 -1.40 4.65
N VAL A 102 8.00 -0.74 5.53
CA VAL A 102 7.80 0.72 5.47
C VAL A 102 8.77 1.35 6.46
N ILE A 103 9.60 2.27 5.99
CA ILE A 103 10.72 2.85 6.72
C ILE A 103 10.62 4.36 6.64
N ASP A 104 10.72 5.04 7.79
CA ASP A 104 10.75 6.50 7.91
C ASP A 104 12.17 6.97 8.24
N PRO A 105 13.00 7.33 7.24
CA PRO A 105 14.36 7.83 7.47
C PRO A 105 14.33 9.17 8.19
N GLN A 106 14.82 9.17 9.43
CA GLN A 106 15.06 10.39 10.19
C GLN A 106 16.46 10.94 9.90
N PRO A 107 16.68 12.26 9.98
CA PRO A 107 18.02 12.82 9.82
C PRO A 107 19.02 12.18 10.79
N PHE A 108 20.17 11.74 10.24
CA PHE A 108 21.27 11.09 10.98
C PHE A 108 20.91 9.74 11.62
N SER A 109 19.91 9.02 11.08
CA SER A 109 19.51 7.69 11.54
C SER A 109 20.12 6.57 10.70
N GLU A 110 20.09 5.33 11.22
CA GLU A 110 20.48 4.14 10.46
C GLU A 110 19.59 3.88 9.25
N GLU A 111 18.34 4.34 9.31
CA GLU A 111 17.38 4.26 8.20
C GLU A 111 17.78 5.19 7.05
N GLU A 112 18.32 6.38 7.35
CA GLU A 112 18.88 7.29 6.36
C GLU A 112 20.09 6.68 5.67
N ASP A 113 21.02 6.10 6.45
CA ASP A 113 22.19 5.41 5.91
C ASP A 113 21.79 4.24 5.02
N ARG A 114 20.82 3.45 5.44
CA ARG A 114 20.28 2.33 4.66
C ARG A 114 19.63 2.81 3.34
N ALA A 115 18.89 3.90 3.37
CA ALA A 115 18.33 4.49 2.14
C ALA A 115 19.43 4.88 1.15
N ALA A 116 20.51 5.50 1.65
CA ALA A 116 21.67 5.88 0.85
C ALA A 116 22.43 4.64 0.33
N GLU A 117 22.58 3.58 1.11
CA GLU A 117 23.21 2.31 0.70
C GLU A 117 22.46 1.64 -0.45
N PHE A 118 21.11 1.68 -0.45
CA PHE A 118 20.30 1.22 -1.57
C PHE A 118 20.43 2.11 -2.82
N GLY A 119 21.03 3.30 -2.70
CA GLY A 119 21.16 4.26 -3.79
C GLY A 119 19.92 5.12 -4.02
N LEU A 120 19.08 5.30 -3.00
CA LEU A 120 17.93 6.18 -3.09
C LEU A 120 18.36 7.65 -3.10
N GLN A 121 17.58 8.48 -3.79
CA GLN A 121 17.87 9.90 -3.94
C GLN A 121 17.24 10.73 -2.83
N ALA A 122 18.07 11.38 -2.04
CA ALA A 122 17.62 12.39 -1.08
C ALA A 122 17.34 13.73 -1.79
N VAL A 123 16.16 14.29 -1.59
CA VAL A 123 15.77 15.58 -2.14
C VAL A 123 15.84 16.64 -1.04
N PRO A 124 16.65 17.72 -1.20
CA PRO A 124 16.70 18.81 -0.23
C PRO A 124 15.37 19.56 -0.17
N LEU A 125 14.84 19.77 1.06
CA LEU A 125 13.62 20.55 1.28
C LEU A 125 13.89 22.05 1.45
N ASN A 126 15.02 22.38 2.06
CA ASN A 126 15.38 23.76 2.42
C ASN A 126 16.91 23.96 2.41
N GLN A 127 17.32 25.21 2.60
CA GLN A 127 18.74 25.56 2.73
C GLN A 127 19.35 25.14 4.08
N GLY A 128 18.52 24.68 5.04
CA GLY A 128 18.92 24.19 6.35
C GLY A 128 19.48 22.78 6.35
N GLY A 129 19.43 22.08 5.23
CA GLY A 129 19.99 20.74 5.08
C GLY A 129 19.01 19.60 5.29
N ASP A 130 17.73 19.87 5.58
CA ASP A 130 16.71 18.84 5.67
C ASP A 130 16.50 18.18 4.32
N LYS A 131 16.47 16.86 4.31
CA LYS A 131 16.33 16.03 3.11
C LYS A 131 15.13 15.10 3.27
N VAL A 132 14.46 14.80 2.17
CA VAL A 132 13.40 13.81 2.11
C VAL A 132 13.81 12.66 1.21
N TYR A 133 13.66 11.45 1.71
CA TYR A 133 13.64 10.24 0.92
C TYR A 133 12.19 9.89 0.59
N PHE A 134 11.95 9.53 -0.66
CA PHE A 134 10.67 9.02 -1.12
C PHE A 134 10.93 8.07 -2.28
N GLY A 135 11.28 6.84 -1.96
CA GLY A 135 11.73 5.86 -2.93
C GLY A 135 11.46 4.43 -2.49
N LEU A 136 11.80 3.49 -3.36
CA LEU A 136 11.58 2.06 -3.17
C LEU A 136 12.82 1.28 -3.56
N ALA A 137 13.24 0.35 -2.72
CA ALA A 137 14.22 -0.67 -3.05
C ALA A 137 13.56 -2.05 -2.97
N GLY A 138 13.79 -2.89 -3.98
CA GLY A 138 13.35 -4.29 -3.99
C GLY A 138 14.54 -5.21 -4.11
N THR A 139 14.53 -6.32 -3.36
CA THR A 139 15.58 -7.34 -3.41
C THR A 139 14.95 -8.73 -3.51
N ASN A 140 15.44 -9.57 -4.41
CA ASN A 140 15.00 -10.96 -4.55
C ASN A 140 15.87 -11.91 -3.71
N ALA A 141 15.48 -13.19 -3.67
CA ALA A 141 16.20 -14.23 -2.92
C ALA A 141 17.65 -14.46 -3.38
N GLU A 142 17.99 -14.06 -4.61
CA GLU A 142 19.35 -14.18 -5.16
C GLU A 142 20.23 -12.96 -4.81
N GLY A 143 19.65 -11.94 -4.17
CA GLY A 143 20.36 -10.71 -3.81
C GLY A 143 20.38 -9.65 -4.91
N ASN A 144 19.68 -9.87 -6.04
CA ASN A 144 19.53 -8.83 -7.05
C ASN A 144 18.65 -7.71 -6.51
N THR A 145 19.09 -6.47 -6.72
CA THR A 145 18.38 -5.28 -6.23
C THR A 145 17.93 -4.40 -7.39
N GLN A 146 16.71 -3.92 -7.30
CA GLN A 146 16.13 -2.91 -8.20
C GLN A 146 15.59 -1.75 -7.36
N ILE A 147 15.71 -0.53 -7.89
CA ILE A 147 15.28 0.66 -7.15
C ILE A 147 14.42 1.60 -7.98
N ILE A 148 13.51 2.30 -7.30
CA ILE A 148 12.93 3.57 -7.74
C ILE A 148 13.56 4.62 -6.83
N PRO A 149 14.56 5.39 -7.31
CA PRO A 149 15.36 6.24 -6.44
C PRO A 149 14.56 7.38 -5.81
N PHE A 150 13.51 7.83 -6.48
CA PHE A 150 12.57 8.84 -6.00
C PHE A 150 11.24 8.71 -6.76
N PHE A 151 10.10 8.98 -6.09
CA PHE A 151 8.77 9.05 -6.71
C PHE A 151 8.40 10.51 -7.02
N PRO A 152 8.54 10.97 -8.27
CA PRO A 152 8.19 12.35 -8.63
C PRO A 152 6.66 12.52 -8.68
N LEU A 153 6.17 13.66 -8.19
CA LEU A 153 4.74 13.95 -8.10
C LEU A 153 4.04 14.02 -9.46
N ASP A 154 4.75 14.39 -10.51
CA ASP A 154 4.24 14.49 -11.88
C ASP A 154 4.13 13.14 -12.61
N GLN A 155 4.60 12.05 -11.99
CA GLN A 155 4.52 10.69 -12.53
C GLN A 155 3.57 9.77 -11.74
N GLU A 156 2.70 10.33 -10.92
CA GLU A 156 1.74 9.59 -10.11
C GLU A 156 0.84 8.66 -10.93
N GLU A 157 0.48 9.05 -12.15
CA GLU A 157 -0.33 8.24 -13.08
C GLU A 157 0.37 6.96 -13.56
N PHE A 158 1.70 6.92 -13.54
CA PHE A 158 2.50 5.75 -13.95
C PHE A 158 2.93 4.85 -12.78
N LEU A 159 2.45 5.13 -11.57
CA LEU A 159 2.87 4.44 -10.34
C LEU A 159 2.75 2.91 -10.48
N GLU A 160 1.60 2.40 -10.90
CA GLU A 160 1.37 0.96 -11.03
C GLU A 160 2.33 0.32 -12.04
N TYR A 161 2.57 1.01 -13.15
CA TYR A 161 3.52 0.54 -14.16
C TYR A 161 4.94 0.44 -13.63
N GLU A 162 5.42 1.48 -12.94
CA GLU A 162 6.78 1.50 -12.37
C GLU A 162 6.97 0.41 -11.31
N LEU A 163 5.98 0.22 -10.43
CA LEU A 163 5.99 -0.83 -9.42
C LEU A 163 5.98 -2.24 -10.06
N SER A 164 5.12 -2.47 -11.05
CA SER A 164 5.03 -3.74 -11.76
C SER A 164 6.32 -4.07 -12.50
N ARG A 165 6.93 -3.06 -13.14
CA ARG A 165 8.22 -3.19 -13.82
C ARG A 165 9.33 -3.60 -12.84
N LEU A 166 9.40 -2.94 -11.67
CA LEU A 166 10.38 -3.27 -10.63
C LEU A 166 10.20 -4.72 -10.16
N VAL A 167 8.97 -5.12 -9.83
CA VAL A 167 8.68 -6.49 -9.36
C VAL A 167 8.99 -7.52 -10.45
N GLN A 168 8.62 -7.26 -11.70
CA GLN A 168 8.88 -8.17 -12.82
C GLN A 168 10.39 -8.34 -13.08
N SER A 169 11.19 -7.31 -12.85
CA SER A 169 12.65 -7.38 -13.02
C SER A 169 13.36 -8.16 -11.91
N LEU A 170 12.66 -8.43 -10.80
CA LEU A 170 13.16 -9.21 -9.67
C LEU A 170 12.59 -10.65 -9.65
N ALA A 171 11.56 -10.92 -10.47
CA ALA A 171 10.92 -12.24 -10.58
C ALA A 171 11.78 -13.19 -11.40
#